data_ee9b3153cedf117377c041948b065b51
#
_entry.id   ee9b3153cedf117377c041948b065b51
#
_cell.length_a   1.000
_cell.length_b   1.000
_cell.length_c   1.000
_cell.angle_alpha   90.00
_cell.angle_beta   90.00
_cell.angle_gamma   90.00
#
_symmetry.space_group_name_H-M   'P 1'
#
loop_
_entity.id
_entity.type
_entity.pdbx_description
1 polymer ?
#
loop_
_entity_poly.entity_id
_entity_poly.type
_entity_poly.pdbx_seq_one_letter_code
_entity_poly.pdbx_strand_id
1 'polypeptide(L)'
;MASTPILAACDVSKVFQIGRSQELLAVDRFSLDIEEGELICLLGASGCGKSTMLNIFAGFEAPTSGMVLLRGQPIVGIEPRCGMVFQSYALFPWKTVRGNVEFGLRMQGIPREERRCRVQQFIDMVKLTGFEDRYPSELSGGMQQRVTLARLLAADPEVLLMDEPFAALDAMTRLVLQEELLRIHAASHKTIVFITHSIDEALILSTRLVIMSARPGRVKAVLPNPLPSPRNVDVQLSSVYGQLKSQVWSLGESEVRRPGEQQGETAGHA
;
A
#
# COMPACT_ATOMS: atom_id res chain seq x y z
N MET A 1 6.57 17.79 22.40
CA MET A 1 6.96 18.30 21.07
C MET A 1 6.30 17.37 20.08
N ALA A 2 5.56 17.88 19.11
CA ALA A 2 5.01 17.04 18.05
C ALA A 2 6.20 16.40 17.29
N SER A 3 6.18 15.09 17.08
CA SER A 3 7.20 14.41 16.29
C SER A 3 7.09 14.88 14.83
N THR A 4 8.24 15.06 14.18
CA THR A 4 8.23 15.35 12.74
C THR A 4 7.80 14.08 12.01
N PRO A 5 6.76 14.13 11.16
CA PRO A 5 6.31 12.95 10.43
C PRO A 5 7.42 12.42 9.51
N ILE A 6 7.49 11.09 9.35
CA ILE A 6 8.46 10.49 8.44
C ILE A 6 8.11 10.81 6.98
N LEU A 7 6.81 10.79 6.66
CA LEU A 7 6.31 11.10 5.33
C LEU A 7 5.11 12.06 5.45
N ALA A 8 5.14 13.17 4.72
CA ALA A 8 4.07 14.16 4.73
C ALA A 8 3.66 14.57 3.33
N ALA A 9 2.36 14.66 3.08
CA ALA A 9 1.78 15.29 1.91
C ALA A 9 1.14 16.61 2.31
N CYS A 10 1.52 17.71 1.63
CA CYS A 10 1.06 19.06 1.92
C CYS A 10 0.32 19.61 0.69
N ASP A 11 -1.01 19.66 0.76
CA ASP A 11 -1.92 20.18 -0.28
C ASP A 11 -1.64 19.65 -1.69
N VAL A 12 -1.33 18.35 -1.78
CA VAL A 12 -0.95 17.69 -3.03
C VAL A 12 -2.14 17.62 -3.97
N SER A 13 -1.98 18.18 -5.18
CA SER A 13 -2.92 18.00 -6.27
C SER A 13 -2.21 17.44 -7.51
N LYS A 14 -2.93 16.58 -8.24
CA LYS A 14 -2.42 15.98 -9.48
C LYS A 14 -3.46 16.04 -10.58
N VAL A 15 -3.07 16.70 -11.68
CA VAL A 15 -3.82 16.77 -12.94
C VAL A 15 -3.06 15.99 -13.99
N PHE A 16 -3.74 15.10 -14.70
CA PHE A 16 -3.23 14.40 -15.87
C PHE A 16 -3.83 14.99 -17.14
N GLN A 17 -3.02 15.15 -18.19
CA GLN A 17 -3.48 15.49 -19.51
C GLN A 17 -3.99 14.23 -20.24
N ILE A 18 -5.25 14.22 -20.65
CA ILE A 18 -5.86 13.14 -21.44
C ILE A 18 -6.04 13.62 -22.87
N GLY A 19 -5.12 13.18 -23.76
CA GLY A 19 -5.13 13.66 -25.14
C GLY A 19 -4.74 15.14 -25.25
N ARG A 20 -5.31 15.87 -26.23
CA ARG A 20 -4.92 17.24 -26.52
C ARG A 20 -5.71 18.32 -25.75
N SER A 21 -6.87 18.00 -25.19
CA SER A 21 -7.81 19.02 -24.66
C SER A 21 -8.53 18.65 -23.38
N GLN A 22 -8.29 17.49 -22.81
CA GLN A 22 -8.96 17.08 -21.57
C GLN A 22 -7.97 16.97 -20.43
N GLU A 23 -8.34 17.56 -19.30
CA GLU A 23 -7.62 17.43 -18.04
C GLU A 23 -8.39 16.54 -17.07
N LEU A 24 -7.68 15.71 -16.36
CA LEU A 24 -8.21 14.86 -15.33
C LEU A 24 -7.59 15.23 -13.98
N LEU A 25 -8.36 15.85 -13.12
CA LEU A 25 -7.98 16.05 -11.73
C LEU A 25 -8.12 14.70 -10.98
N ALA A 26 -7.00 14.04 -10.77
CA ALA A 26 -6.95 12.74 -10.11
C ALA A 26 -6.93 12.87 -8.58
N VAL A 27 -6.16 13.81 -8.06
CA VAL A 27 -6.02 14.12 -6.62
C VAL A 27 -6.16 15.63 -6.43
N ASP A 28 -6.87 16.05 -5.39
CA ASP A 28 -7.12 17.45 -5.08
C ASP A 28 -6.87 17.77 -3.61
N ARG A 29 -5.86 18.60 -3.35
CA ARG A 29 -5.46 19.09 -2.02
C ARG A 29 -5.37 17.98 -0.95
N PHE A 30 -4.70 16.89 -1.30
CA PHE A 30 -4.48 15.79 -0.39
C PHE A 30 -3.41 16.18 0.63
N SER A 31 -3.77 16.20 1.92
CA SER A 31 -2.86 16.48 3.03
C SER A 31 -2.92 15.33 4.04
N LEU A 32 -1.74 14.79 4.41
CA LEU A 32 -1.63 13.67 5.33
C LEU A 32 -0.22 13.60 5.91
N ASP A 33 -0.15 13.49 7.23
CA ASP A 33 1.09 13.22 7.96
C ASP A 33 1.12 11.75 8.39
N ILE A 34 2.26 11.09 8.19
CA ILE A 34 2.49 9.68 8.53
C ILE A 34 3.67 9.62 9.49
N GLU A 35 3.43 9.04 10.66
CA GLU A 35 4.44 8.91 11.70
C GLU A 35 5.35 7.70 11.45
N GLU A 36 6.57 7.77 12.01
CA GLU A 36 7.53 6.66 11.91
C GLU A 36 6.97 5.40 12.59
N GLY A 37 7.08 4.25 11.91
CA GLY A 37 6.57 2.98 12.40
C GLY A 37 5.06 2.77 12.25
N GLU A 38 4.31 3.71 11.66
CA GLU A 38 2.88 3.49 11.37
C GLU A 38 2.67 2.48 10.23
N LEU A 39 1.62 1.66 10.36
CA LEU A 39 1.01 0.96 9.25
C LEU A 39 -0.32 1.64 8.94
N ILE A 40 -0.32 2.52 7.93
CA ILE A 40 -1.49 3.27 7.51
C ILE A 40 -2.14 2.64 6.27
N CYS A 41 -3.47 2.53 6.25
CA CYS A 41 -4.20 2.08 5.07
C CYS A 41 -4.93 3.24 4.38
N LEU A 42 -4.68 3.40 3.06
CA LEU A 42 -5.47 4.25 2.19
C LEU A 42 -6.62 3.41 1.60
N LEU A 43 -7.84 3.70 1.99
CA LEU A 43 -9.06 3.02 1.56
C LEU A 43 -9.88 3.93 0.67
N GLY A 44 -10.41 3.40 -0.43
CA GLY A 44 -11.30 4.14 -1.33
C GLY A 44 -11.67 3.35 -2.57
N ALA A 45 -12.66 3.82 -3.31
CA ALA A 45 -13.13 3.20 -4.54
C ALA A 45 -12.02 3.10 -5.60
N SER A 46 -12.18 2.18 -6.56
CA SER A 46 -11.26 2.07 -7.67
C SER A 46 -11.22 3.38 -8.49
N GLY A 47 -10.03 3.80 -8.88
CA GLY A 47 -9.83 5.03 -9.65
C GLY A 47 -9.95 6.34 -8.84
N CYS A 48 -10.02 6.31 -7.51
CA CYS A 48 -10.07 7.52 -6.68
C CYS A 48 -8.71 8.23 -6.46
N GLY A 49 -7.62 7.74 -7.03
CA GLY A 49 -6.30 8.40 -6.94
C GLY A 49 -5.33 7.79 -5.94
N LYS A 50 -5.63 6.65 -5.30
CA LYS A 50 -4.73 5.99 -4.33
C LYS A 50 -3.35 5.66 -4.92
N SER A 51 -3.31 4.94 -6.04
CA SER A 51 -2.06 4.59 -6.74
C SER A 51 -1.31 5.83 -7.23
N THR A 52 -2.04 6.89 -7.60
CA THR A 52 -1.44 8.19 -7.95
C THR A 52 -0.69 8.78 -6.74
N MET A 53 -1.32 8.78 -5.56
CA MET A 53 -0.64 9.24 -4.34
C MET A 53 0.56 8.38 -3.99
N LEU A 54 0.46 7.05 -4.14
CA LEU A 54 1.59 6.16 -3.89
C LEU A 54 2.77 6.45 -4.82
N ASN A 55 2.49 6.68 -6.12
CA ASN A 55 3.52 7.05 -7.09
C ASN A 55 4.15 8.40 -6.76
N ILE A 56 3.38 9.37 -6.24
CA ILE A 56 3.90 10.66 -5.79
C ILE A 56 4.77 10.47 -4.54
N PHE A 57 4.39 9.64 -3.58
CA PHE A 57 5.21 9.30 -2.41
C PHE A 57 6.53 8.62 -2.79
N ALA A 58 6.52 7.77 -3.84
CA ALA A 58 7.73 7.12 -4.36
C ALA A 58 8.59 8.05 -5.23
N GLY A 59 8.06 9.22 -5.61
CA GLY A 59 8.72 10.13 -6.54
C GLY A 59 8.71 9.67 -8.00
N PHE A 60 7.89 8.67 -8.35
CA PHE A 60 7.68 8.26 -9.75
C PHE A 60 6.82 9.26 -10.52
N GLU A 61 6.01 10.03 -9.80
CA GLU A 61 5.12 11.03 -10.35
C GLU A 61 5.28 12.35 -9.56
N ALA A 62 5.46 13.47 -10.26
CA ALA A 62 5.50 14.76 -9.62
C ALA A 62 4.08 15.29 -9.38
N PRO A 63 3.78 15.92 -8.23
CA PRO A 63 2.53 16.62 -8.03
C PRO A 63 2.42 17.82 -8.98
N THR A 64 1.19 18.20 -9.38
CA THR A 64 0.94 19.43 -10.13
C THR A 64 1.04 20.65 -9.23
N SER A 65 0.61 20.52 -7.97
CA SER A 65 0.78 21.52 -6.92
C SER A 65 0.88 20.85 -5.55
N GLY A 66 1.36 21.59 -4.55
CA GLY A 66 1.71 21.04 -3.26
C GLY A 66 3.06 20.32 -3.25
N MET A 67 3.38 19.62 -2.19
CA MET A 67 4.65 18.90 -2.06
C MET A 67 4.52 17.67 -1.17
N VAL A 68 5.44 16.73 -1.34
CA VAL A 68 5.64 15.60 -0.44
C VAL A 68 7.00 15.71 0.21
N LEU A 69 7.03 15.43 1.49
CA LEU A 69 8.25 15.52 2.31
C LEU A 69 8.56 14.14 2.90
N LEU A 70 9.81 13.72 2.84
CA LEU A 70 10.36 12.59 3.59
C LEU A 70 11.33 13.14 4.63
N ARG A 71 11.05 12.91 5.93
CA ARG A 71 11.81 13.50 7.04
C ARG A 71 11.99 15.03 6.90
N GLY A 72 10.94 15.71 6.48
CA GLY A 72 10.93 17.17 6.29
C GLY A 72 11.66 17.67 5.03
N GLN A 73 12.19 16.78 4.19
CA GLN A 73 12.85 17.14 2.93
C GLN A 73 11.96 16.84 1.73
N PRO A 74 11.82 17.77 0.77
CA PRO A 74 11.00 17.55 -0.42
C PRO A 74 11.49 16.35 -1.25
N ILE A 75 10.54 15.50 -1.67
CA ILE A 75 10.80 14.44 -2.63
C ILE A 75 10.79 15.05 -4.03
N VAL A 76 11.95 14.99 -4.71
CA VAL A 76 12.13 15.48 -6.08
C VAL A 76 12.67 14.33 -6.94
N GLY A 77 11.80 13.69 -7.73
CA GLY A 77 12.12 12.48 -8.48
C GLY A 77 12.13 11.22 -7.61
N ILE A 78 12.66 10.12 -8.15
CA ILE A 78 12.62 8.80 -7.50
C ILE A 78 13.31 8.85 -6.14
N GLU A 79 12.60 8.40 -5.11
CA GLU A 79 13.09 8.39 -3.72
C GLU A 79 13.47 6.95 -3.29
N PRO A 80 14.77 6.61 -3.24
CA PRO A 80 15.23 5.24 -2.94
C PRO A 80 14.88 4.75 -1.53
N ARG A 81 14.64 5.68 -0.59
CA ARG A 81 14.21 5.36 0.78
C ARG A 81 12.76 4.92 0.86
N CYS A 82 11.98 5.12 -0.22
CA CYS A 82 10.62 4.63 -0.39
C CYS A 82 10.64 3.38 -1.29
N GLY A 83 10.48 2.21 -0.71
CA GLY A 83 10.38 0.96 -1.48
C GLY A 83 8.94 0.66 -1.87
N MET A 84 8.71 0.23 -3.13
CA MET A 84 7.36 0.01 -3.66
C MET A 84 7.08 -1.44 -4.03
N VAL A 85 5.90 -1.94 -3.62
CA VAL A 85 5.27 -3.16 -4.13
C VAL A 85 4.12 -2.76 -5.04
N PHE A 86 4.21 -3.16 -6.30
CA PHE A 86 3.16 -2.94 -7.29
C PHE A 86 2.09 -4.03 -7.23
N GLN A 87 0.92 -3.76 -7.74
CA GLN A 87 -0.18 -4.72 -7.90
C GLN A 87 0.25 -5.95 -8.72
N SER A 88 1.04 -5.76 -9.79
CA SER A 88 1.77 -6.85 -10.43
C SER A 88 3.06 -7.09 -9.66
N TYR A 89 3.41 -8.34 -9.37
CA TYR A 89 4.57 -8.69 -8.53
C TYR A 89 5.90 -8.06 -8.98
N ALA A 90 6.00 -7.65 -10.24
CA ALA A 90 7.16 -6.98 -10.85
C ALA A 90 8.49 -7.69 -10.55
N LEU A 91 8.46 -9.02 -10.46
CA LEU A 91 9.67 -9.83 -10.32
C LEU A 91 10.44 -9.86 -11.64
N PHE A 92 11.76 -9.93 -11.55
CA PHE A 92 12.60 -10.16 -12.71
C PHE A 92 12.45 -11.63 -13.17
N PRO A 93 11.77 -11.92 -14.30
CA PRO A 93 11.45 -13.29 -14.69
C PRO A 93 12.70 -14.12 -15.03
N TRP A 94 13.81 -13.47 -15.37
CA TRP A 94 15.12 -14.08 -15.66
C TRP A 94 16.01 -14.27 -14.43
N LYS A 95 15.54 -13.94 -13.24
CA LYS A 95 16.24 -14.13 -11.98
C LYS A 95 15.53 -15.15 -11.11
N THR A 96 16.30 -15.95 -10.39
CA THR A 96 15.77 -16.85 -9.36
C THR A 96 15.20 -16.05 -8.17
N VAL A 97 14.58 -16.72 -7.21
CA VAL A 97 14.16 -16.13 -5.92
C VAL A 97 15.33 -15.40 -5.27
N ARG A 98 16.47 -16.09 -5.08
CA ARG A 98 17.70 -15.51 -4.55
C ARG A 98 18.13 -14.27 -5.33
N GLY A 99 18.16 -14.36 -6.66
CA GLY A 99 18.59 -13.27 -7.53
C GLY A 99 17.64 -12.06 -7.51
N ASN A 100 16.34 -12.27 -7.28
CA ASN A 100 15.36 -11.19 -7.07
C ASN A 100 15.60 -10.49 -5.74
N VAL A 101 15.74 -11.25 -4.64
CA VAL A 101 15.95 -10.69 -3.29
C VAL A 101 17.31 -9.99 -3.20
N GLU A 102 18.35 -10.54 -3.81
CA GLU A 102 19.70 -9.97 -3.81
C GLU A 102 19.82 -8.65 -4.56
N PHE A 103 18.89 -8.36 -5.46
CA PHE A 103 19.07 -7.26 -6.43
C PHE A 103 19.28 -5.91 -5.75
N GLY A 104 18.45 -5.54 -4.77
CA GLY A 104 18.57 -4.26 -4.04
C GLY A 104 19.90 -4.14 -3.31
N LEU A 105 20.29 -5.17 -2.58
CA LEU A 105 21.57 -5.23 -1.84
C LEU A 105 22.78 -5.10 -2.78
N ARG A 106 22.69 -5.69 -3.99
CA ARG A 106 23.73 -5.56 -5.00
C ARG A 106 23.86 -4.12 -5.51
N MET A 107 22.74 -3.44 -5.73
CA MET A 107 22.74 -2.04 -6.18
C MET A 107 23.30 -1.09 -5.12
N GLN A 108 23.15 -1.45 -3.84
CA GLN A 108 23.73 -0.72 -2.70
C GLN A 108 25.23 -1.01 -2.50
N GLY A 109 25.84 -1.86 -3.33
CA GLY A 109 27.26 -2.18 -3.24
C GLY A 109 27.64 -3.11 -2.08
N ILE A 110 26.69 -3.77 -1.43
CA ILE A 110 26.93 -4.69 -0.30
C ILE A 110 27.85 -5.84 -0.78
N PRO A 111 28.90 -6.21 -0.03
CA PRO A 111 29.83 -7.29 -0.37
C PRO A 111 29.11 -8.65 -0.53
N ARG A 112 29.63 -9.52 -1.42
CA ARG A 112 28.99 -10.78 -1.81
C ARG A 112 28.65 -11.70 -0.63
N GLU A 113 29.58 -11.87 0.30
CA GLU A 113 29.39 -12.75 1.47
C GLU A 113 28.29 -12.22 2.39
N GLU A 114 28.29 -10.92 2.66
CA GLU A 114 27.27 -10.28 3.46
C GLU A 114 25.88 -10.36 2.78
N ARG A 115 25.81 -10.11 1.45
CA ARG A 115 24.57 -10.27 0.67
C ARG A 115 24.01 -11.67 0.81
N ARG A 116 24.88 -12.71 0.71
CA ARG A 116 24.44 -14.10 0.81
C ARG A 116 23.74 -14.40 2.14
N CYS A 117 24.29 -13.92 3.25
CA CYS A 117 23.70 -14.08 4.57
C CYS A 117 22.37 -13.33 4.67
N ARG A 118 22.33 -12.04 4.29
CA ARG A 118 21.12 -11.22 4.36
C ARG A 118 20.00 -11.78 3.48
N VAL A 119 20.30 -12.16 2.25
CA VAL A 119 19.32 -12.75 1.32
C VAL A 119 18.70 -14.01 1.91
N GLN A 120 19.50 -14.91 2.52
CA GLN A 120 18.98 -16.11 3.14
C GLN A 120 18.02 -15.77 4.30
N GLN A 121 18.38 -14.82 5.15
CA GLN A 121 17.53 -14.37 6.25
C GLN A 121 16.13 -13.90 5.78
N PHE A 122 16.08 -13.12 4.68
CA PHE A 122 14.80 -12.65 4.13
C PHE A 122 14.02 -13.77 3.44
N ILE A 123 14.68 -14.72 2.76
CA ILE A 123 14.03 -15.90 2.18
C ILE A 123 13.42 -16.78 3.28
N ASP A 124 14.16 -17.02 4.36
CA ASP A 124 13.66 -17.78 5.53
C ASP A 124 12.50 -17.05 6.22
N MET A 125 12.61 -15.72 6.38
CA MET A 125 11.57 -14.87 6.97
C MET A 125 10.22 -15.00 6.25
N VAL A 126 10.24 -15.07 4.92
CA VAL A 126 9.03 -15.22 4.11
C VAL A 126 8.67 -16.69 3.82
N LYS A 127 9.33 -17.66 4.49
CA LYS A 127 9.08 -19.11 4.37
C LYS A 127 9.24 -19.65 2.95
N LEU A 128 10.31 -19.25 2.27
CA LEU A 128 10.68 -19.71 0.92
C LEU A 128 12.00 -20.50 0.92
N THR A 129 12.43 -21.00 2.08
CA THR A 129 13.58 -21.92 2.20
C THR A 129 13.37 -23.15 1.34
N GLY A 130 14.36 -23.51 0.50
CA GLY A 130 14.28 -24.59 -0.49
C GLY A 130 13.79 -24.17 -1.86
N PHE A 131 13.39 -22.91 -2.05
CA PHE A 131 12.96 -22.35 -3.34
C PHE A 131 13.94 -21.30 -3.90
N GLU A 132 15.11 -21.15 -3.32
CA GLU A 132 16.08 -20.09 -3.60
C GLU A 132 16.46 -20.01 -5.08
N ASP A 133 16.60 -21.16 -5.73
CA ASP A 133 17.06 -21.28 -7.11
C ASP A 133 15.91 -21.42 -8.13
N ARG A 134 14.64 -21.33 -7.69
CA ARG A 134 13.46 -21.33 -8.55
C ARG A 134 13.27 -19.99 -9.22
N TYR A 135 12.75 -20.03 -10.44
CA TYR A 135 12.35 -18.83 -11.19
C TYR A 135 10.90 -18.45 -10.88
N PRO A 136 10.49 -17.17 -11.09
CA PRO A 136 9.10 -16.74 -10.84
C PRO A 136 8.04 -17.59 -11.54
N SER A 137 8.28 -18.10 -12.73
CA SER A 137 7.37 -18.99 -13.49
C SER A 137 7.12 -20.35 -12.83
N GLU A 138 7.97 -20.76 -11.90
CA GLU A 138 7.87 -22.03 -11.17
C GLU A 138 7.14 -21.86 -9.81
N LEU A 139 6.70 -20.64 -9.47
CA LEU A 139 6.14 -20.26 -8.17
C LEU A 139 4.64 -19.98 -8.29
N SER A 140 3.88 -20.33 -7.23
CA SER A 140 2.50 -19.86 -7.10
C SER A 140 2.44 -18.34 -6.90
N GLY A 141 1.27 -17.72 -7.16
CA GLY A 141 1.08 -16.28 -6.95
C GLY A 141 1.42 -15.82 -5.54
N GLY A 142 1.03 -16.59 -4.51
CA GLY A 142 1.39 -16.30 -3.11
C GLY A 142 2.90 -16.41 -2.86
N MET A 143 3.59 -17.34 -3.49
CA MET A 143 5.06 -17.43 -3.40
C MET A 143 5.73 -16.24 -4.10
N GLN A 144 5.26 -15.84 -5.28
CA GLN A 144 5.76 -14.65 -5.98
C GLN A 144 5.59 -13.39 -5.12
N GLN A 145 4.44 -13.25 -4.44
CA GLN A 145 4.20 -12.14 -3.51
C GLN A 145 5.21 -12.14 -2.36
N ARG A 146 5.50 -13.31 -1.78
CA ARG A 146 6.53 -13.45 -0.73
C ARG A 146 7.92 -13.08 -1.23
N VAL A 147 8.29 -13.45 -2.46
CA VAL A 147 9.55 -13.01 -3.07
C VAL A 147 9.60 -11.49 -3.21
N THR A 148 8.49 -10.86 -3.63
CA THR A 148 8.38 -9.41 -3.75
C THR A 148 8.58 -8.73 -2.39
N LEU A 149 7.96 -9.25 -1.33
CA LEU A 149 8.15 -8.75 0.04
C LEU A 149 9.61 -8.93 0.51
N ALA A 150 10.20 -10.11 0.31
CA ALA A 150 11.60 -10.37 0.68
C ALA A 150 12.57 -9.43 -0.05
N ARG A 151 12.36 -9.20 -1.36
CA ARG A 151 13.14 -8.26 -2.16
C ARG A 151 13.05 -6.83 -1.64
N LEU A 152 11.84 -6.39 -1.28
CA LEU A 152 11.60 -5.07 -0.75
C LEU A 152 12.27 -4.89 0.61
N LEU A 153 12.07 -5.83 1.53
CA LEU A 153 12.65 -5.79 2.88
C LEU A 153 14.19 -5.88 2.85
N ALA A 154 14.74 -6.68 1.94
CA ALA A 154 16.20 -6.79 1.77
C ALA A 154 16.84 -5.47 1.34
N ALA A 155 16.13 -4.66 0.56
CA ALA A 155 16.59 -3.32 0.18
C ALA A 155 16.57 -2.31 1.33
N ASP A 156 15.96 -2.66 2.45
CA ASP A 156 15.90 -1.89 3.71
C ASP A 156 15.42 -0.43 3.55
N PRO A 157 14.30 -0.16 2.85
CA PRO A 157 13.78 1.19 2.74
C PRO A 157 13.25 1.71 4.07
N GLU A 158 13.13 3.04 4.22
CA GLU A 158 12.53 3.67 5.40
C GLU A 158 11.01 3.54 5.37
N VAL A 159 10.40 3.67 4.18
CA VAL A 159 8.96 3.59 3.96
C VAL A 159 8.64 2.50 2.93
N LEU A 160 7.68 1.65 3.25
CA LEU A 160 7.14 0.60 2.39
C LEU A 160 5.82 1.09 1.79
N LEU A 161 5.77 1.21 0.48
CA LEU A 161 4.59 1.62 -0.29
C LEU A 161 3.99 0.40 -0.98
N MET A 162 2.74 0.04 -0.68
CA MET A 162 2.11 -1.20 -1.17
C MET A 162 0.80 -0.90 -1.89
N ASP A 163 0.77 -1.13 -3.20
CA ASP A 163 -0.42 -0.91 -4.05
C ASP A 163 -1.19 -2.21 -4.26
N GLU A 164 -2.26 -2.40 -3.50
CA GLU A 164 -3.16 -3.57 -3.53
C GLU A 164 -2.40 -4.92 -3.61
N PRO A 165 -1.40 -5.17 -2.74
CA PRO A 165 -0.47 -6.29 -2.92
C PRO A 165 -1.14 -7.66 -2.83
N PHE A 166 -2.34 -7.76 -2.25
CA PHE A 166 -3.03 -9.04 -2.05
C PHE A 166 -4.25 -9.23 -2.96
N ALA A 167 -4.51 -8.30 -3.90
CA ALA A 167 -5.73 -8.32 -4.72
C ALA A 167 -5.87 -9.59 -5.60
N ALA A 168 -4.76 -10.12 -6.10
CA ALA A 168 -4.75 -11.29 -7.00
C ALA A 168 -4.70 -12.64 -6.27
N LEU A 169 -4.80 -12.66 -4.92
CA LEU A 169 -4.66 -13.86 -4.11
C LEU A 169 -6.02 -14.44 -3.69
N ASP A 170 -6.08 -15.76 -3.56
CA ASP A 170 -7.21 -16.43 -2.92
C ASP A 170 -7.31 -16.06 -1.43
N ALA A 171 -8.50 -16.28 -0.84
CA ALA A 171 -8.81 -15.82 0.52
C ALA A 171 -7.86 -16.41 1.59
N MET A 172 -7.49 -17.70 1.48
CA MET A 172 -6.64 -18.35 2.48
C MET A 172 -5.20 -17.86 2.40
N THR A 173 -4.65 -17.77 1.18
CA THR A 173 -3.31 -17.22 0.95
C THR A 173 -3.21 -15.77 1.42
N ARG A 174 -4.26 -14.98 1.18
CA ARG A 174 -4.35 -13.58 1.61
C ARG A 174 -4.26 -13.46 3.13
N LEU A 175 -5.04 -14.22 3.89
CA LEU A 175 -5.00 -14.22 5.35
C LEU A 175 -3.60 -14.54 5.87
N VAL A 176 -2.96 -15.60 5.34
CA VAL A 176 -1.60 -15.98 5.75
C VAL A 176 -0.60 -14.84 5.48
N LEU A 177 -0.72 -14.14 4.35
CA LEU A 177 0.21 -13.04 4.03
C LEU A 177 -0.07 -11.76 4.82
N GLN A 178 -1.32 -11.51 5.21
CA GLN A 178 -1.66 -10.42 6.13
C GLN A 178 -1.04 -10.65 7.51
N GLU A 179 -1.16 -11.86 8.06
CA GLU A 179 -0.51 -12.23 9.32
C GLU A 179 1.02 -12.10 9.23
N GLU A 180 1.61 -12.55 8.12
CA GLU A 180 3.04 -12.45 7.87
C GLU A 180 3.50 -10.98 7.79
N LEU A 181 2.74 -10.12 7.10
CA LEU A 181 3.02 -8.67 7.03
C LEU A 181 2.96 -8.02 8.41
N LEU A 182 1.95 -8.36 9.23
CA LEU A 182 1.85 -7.86 10.60
C LEU A 182 3.02 -8.32 11.46
N ARG A 183 3.45 -9.59 11.33
CA ARG A 183 4.62 -10.13 12.03
C ARG A 183 5.90 -9.39 11.64
N ILE A 184 6.08 -9.15 10.33
CA ILE A 184 7.23 -8.40 9.80
C ILE A 184 7.20 -6.97 10.31
N HIS A 185 6.05 -6.30 10.27
CA HIS A 185 5.88 -4.93 10.77
C HIS A 185 6.22 -4.84 12.27
N ALA A 186 5.71 -5.77 13.09
CA ALA A 186 6.00 -5.81 14.52
C ALA A 186 7.49 -6.01 14.83
N ALA A 187 8.21 -6.78 13.99
CA ALA A 187 9.65 -7.05 14.17
C ALA A 187 10.54 -5.93 13.65
N SER A 188 10.15 -5.25 12.57
CA SER A 188 10.99 -4.25 11.86
C SER A 188 10.65 -2.81 12.19
N HIS A 189 9.45 -2.54 12.70
CA HIS A 189 8.91 -1.18 12.95
C HIS A 189 9.00 -0.25 11.74
N LYS A 190 8.95 -0.82 10.51
CA LYS A 190 8.97 -0.03 9.27
C LYS A 190 7.66 0.71 9.09
N THR A 191 7.73 1.92 8.55
CA THR A 191 6.54 2.66 8.15
C THR A 191 5.95 2.05 6.88
N ILE A 192 4.65 1.78 6.88
CA ILE A 192 3.97 1.14 5.76
C ILE A 192 2.77 1.98 5.32
N VAL A 193 2.71 2.31 4.03
CA VAL A 193 1.52 2.86 3.38
C VAL A 193 0.91 1.77 2.51
N PHE A 194 -0.24 1.27 2.92
CA PHE A 194 -0.92 0.15 2.30
C PHE A 194 -2.19 0.62 1.58
N ILE A 195 -2.30 0.37 0.29
CA ILE A 195 -3.52 0.65 -0.47
C ILE A 195 -4.36 -0.62 -0.57
N THR A 196 -5.65 -0.46 -0.30
CA THR A 196 -6.64 -1.50 -0.53
C THR A 196 -8.03 -0.90 -0.82
N HIS A 197 -8.89 -1.70 -1.44
CA HIS A 197 -10.33 -1.44 -1.54
C HIS A 197 -11.15 -2.30 -0.57
N SER A 198 -10.48 -3.19 0.18
CA SER A 198 -11.12 -4.08 1.16
C SER A 198 -11.12 -3.44 2.55
N ILE A 199 -12.32 -3.23 3.11
CA ILE A 199 -12.48 -2.73 4.48
C ILE A 199 -11.86 -3.71 5.47
N ASP A 200 -12.04 -5.02 5.27
CA ASP A 200 -11.52 -6.05 6.17
C ASP A 200 -9.99 -6.03 6.21
N GLU A 201 -9.32 -5.89 5.05
CA GLU A 201 -7.87 -5.72 5.02
C GLU A 201 -7.41 -4.47 5.76
N ALA A 202 -8.07 -3.33 5.50
CA ALA A 202 -7.72 -2.09 6.14
C ALA A 202 -7.86 -2.16 7.67
N LEU A 203 -8.91 -2.82 8.19
CA LEU A 203 -9.13 -3.00 9.61
C LEU A 203 -8.13 -3.95 10.26
N ILE A 204 -7.79 -5.04 9.59
CA ILE A 204 -6.84 -6.02 10.11
C ILE A 204 -5.41 -5.45 10.16
N LEU A 205 -5.01 -4.76 9.11
CA LEU A 205 -3.62 -4.34 8.95
C LEU A 205 -3.30 -3.02 9.64
N SER A 206 -4.14 -1.99 9.48
CA SER A 206 -3.73 -0.62 9.79
C SER A 206 -3.75 -0.27 11.26
N THR A 207 -2.85 0.61 11.67
CA THR A 207 -2.94 1.35 12.93
C THR A 207 -3.87 2.56 12.80
N ARG A 208 -4.00 3.10 11.56
CA ARG A 208 -4.83 4.22 11.20
C ARG A 208 -5.34 4.06 9.77
N LEU A 209 -6.62 4.36 9.54
CA LEU A 209 -7.25 4.31 8.23
C LEU A 209 -7.44 5.71 7.66
N VAL A 210 -7.16 5.88 6.39
CA VAL A 210 -7.46 7.09 5.62
C VAL A 210 -8.48 6.72 4.55
N ILE A 211 -9.64 7.32 4.63
CA ILE A 211 -10.72 7.14 3.65
C ILE A 211 -10.60 8.25 2.61
N MET A 212 -10.45 7.85 1.35
CA MET A 212 -10.39 8.78 0.22
C MET A 212 -11.76 8.92 -0.43
N SER A 213 -12.09 10.15 -0.84
CA SER A 213 -13.26 10.43 -1.68
C SER A 213 -13.12 9.77 -3.06
N ALA A 214 -14.26 9.61 -3.76
CA ALA A 214 -14.24 9.34 -5.19
C ALA A 214 -13.56 10.50 -5.93
N ARG A 215 -13.28 10.29 -7.23
CA ARG A 215 -12.55 11.27 -8.05
C ARG A 215 -13.17 12.67 -8.04
N PRO A 216 -12.39 13.74 -7.77
CA PRO A 216 -10.97 13.74 -7.40
C PRO A 216 -10.73 13.21 -6.00
N GLY A 217 -9.59 12.47 -5.83
CA GLY A 217 -9.20 11.91 -4.56
C GLY A 217 -8.83 12.99 -3.54
N ARG A 218 -9.51 13.00 -2.40
CA ARG A 218 -9.25 13.86 -1.24
C ARG A 218 -9.24 12.99 0.01
N VAL A 219 -8.58 13.43 1.06
CA VAL A 219 -8.77 12.83 2.39
C VAL A 219 -10.17 13.19 2.88
N LYS A 220 -11.03 12.19 2.97
CA LYS A 220 -12.40 12.35 3.47
C LYS A 220 -12.48 12.20 4.99
N ALA A 221 -11.78 11.20 5.51
CA ALA A 221 -11.69 10.94 6.94
C ALA A 221 -10.38 10.22 7.28
N VAL A 222 -9.90 10.49 8.49
CA VAL A 222 -8.78 9.76 9.10
C VAL A 222 -9.30 9.16 10.39
N LEU A 223 -9.26 7.83 10.51
CA LEU A 223 -9.79 7.10 11.66
C LEU A 223 -8.67 6.35 12.37
N PRO A 224 -8.50 6.50 13.69
CA PRO A 224 -7.65 5.61 14.45
C PRO A 224 -8.28 4.22 14.45
N ASN A 225 -7.44 3.20 14.45
CA ASN A 225 -7.88 1.81 14.56
C ASN A 225 -7.63 1.30 15.98
N PRO A 226 -8.66 1.23 16.84
CA PRO A 226 -8.53 0.84 18.24
C PRO A 226 -8.44 -0.67 18.46
N LEU A 227 -8.46 -1.48 17.38
CA LEU A 227 -8.39 -2.93 17.51
C LEU A 227 -7.07 -3.35 18.15
N PRO A 228 -7.11 -4.31 19.10
CA PRO A 228 -5.92 -4.75 19.82
C PRO A 228 -4.91 -5.43 18.90
N SER A 229 -3.63 -5.36 19.28
CA SER A 229 -2.52 -6.06 18.61
C SER A 229 -2.00 -7.16 19.53
N PRO A 230 -1.58 -8.34 19.02
CA PRO A 230 -1.57 -8.75 17.63
C PRO A 230 -2.98 -9.05 17.09
N ARG A 231 -3.24 -8.71 15.84
CA ARG A 231 -4.52 -8.97 15.19
C ARG A 231 -4.50 -10.30 14.47
N ASN A 232 -5.49 -11.12 14.80
CA ASN A 232 -5.75 -12.42 14.17
C ASN A 232 -7.22 -12.47 13.69
N VAL A 233 -7.63 -13.61 13.15
CA VAL A 233 -9.00 -13.82 12.66
C VAL A 233 -10.06 -13.59 13.76
N ASP A 234 -9.73 -13.87 15.03
CA ASP A 234 -10.68 -13.74 16.14
C ASP A 234 -11.11 -12.30 16.40
N VAL A 235 -10.24 -11.32 16.06
CA VAL A 235 -10.58 -9.90 16.19
C VAL A 235 -11.81 -9.53 15.36
N GLN A 236 -12.04 -10.22 14.23
CA GLN A 236 -13.19 -9.99 13.35
C GLN A 236 -14.53 -10.37 14.01
N LEU A 237 -14.50 -11.22 15.05
CA LEU A 237 -15.69 -11.63 15.81
C LEU A 237 -16.06 -10.63 16.91
N SER A 238 -15.23 -9.62 17.15
CA SER A 238 -15.45 -8.64 18.20
C SER A 238 -16.51 -7.60 17.81
N SER A 239 -17.26 -7.11 18.79
CA SER A 239 -18.23 -6.03 18.59
C SER A 239 -17.57 -4.72 18.13
N VAL A 240 -16.35 -4.45 18.60
CA VAL A 240 -15.57 -3.27 18.20
C VAL A 240 -15.22 -3.33 16.71
N TYR A 241 -14.86 -4.50 16.19
CA TYR A 241 -14.63 -4.70 14.76
C TYR A 241 -15.90 -4.40 13.94
N GLY A 242 -17.05 -4.96 14.36
CA GLY A 242 -18.32 -4.76 13.68
C GLY A 242 -18.72 -3.26 13.64
N GLN A 243 -18.57 -2.55 14.75
CA GLN A 243 -18.85 -1.10 14.84
C GLN A 243 -17.93 -0.30 13.90
N LEU A 244 -16.62 -0.56 13.95
CA LEU A 244 -15.64 0.13 13.11
C LEU A 244 -15.87 -0.16 11.62
N LYS A 245 -16.18 -1.42 11.27
CA LYS A 245 -16.55 -1.80 9.90
C LYS A 245 -17.77 -1.04 9.40
N SER A 246 -18.82 -0.93 10.23
CA SER A 246 -20.03 -0.16 9.91
C SER A 246 -19.74 1.33 9.74
N GLN A 247 -18.89 1.91 10.58
CA GLN A 247 -18.45 3.30 10.47
C GLN A 247 -17.69 3.55 9.17
N VAL A 248 -16.72 2.69 8.84
CA VAL A 248 -15.95 2.80 7.59
C VAL A 248 -16.87 2.63 6.37
N TRP A 249 -17.79 1.66 6.43
CA TRP A 249 -18.78 1.45 5.36
C TRP A 249 -19.63 2.69 5.11
N SER A 250 -20.22 3.30 6.15
CA SER A 250 -21.06 4.49 6.01
C SER A 250 -20.33 5.70 5.42
N LEU A 251 -19.04 5.83 5.73
CA LEU A 251 -18.18 6.85 5.13
C LEU A 251 -17.84 6.56 3.67
N GLY A 252 -17.73 5.29 3.28
CA GLY A 252 -17.44 4.86 1.91
C GLY A 252 -18.68 4.82 1.02
N GLU A 253 -19.84 4.46 1.55
CA GLU A 253 -21.08 4.26 0.76
C GLU A 253 -21.50 5.50 -0.03
N SER A 254 -21.37 6.69 0.54
CA SER A 254 -21.70 7.96 -0.12
C SER A 254 -20.83 8.23 -1.37
N GLU A 255 -19.70 7.53 -1.51
CA GLU A 255 -18.79 7.66 -2.66
C GLU A 255 -19.11 6.64 -3.78
N VAL A 256 -19.82 5.57 -3.45
CA VAL A 256 -20.24 4.52 -4.42
C VAL A 256 -21.56 4.88 -5.07
N ARG A 257 -22.48 5.48 -4.32
CA ARG A 257 -23.77 5.95 -4.84
C ARG A 257 -23.61 7.33 -5.48
N ARG A 258 -23.21 7.40 -6.75
CA ARG A 258 -23.23 8.64 -7.52
C ARG A 258 -24.68 9.09 -7.75
N PRO A 259 -25.01 10.41 -7.63
CA PRO A 259 -26.29 10.94 -8.05
C PRO A 259 -26.36 10.98 -9.58
N GLY A 260 -26.76 9.89 -10.21
CA GLY A 260 -26.86 9.73 -11.66
C GLY A 260 -27.87 8.70 -12.12
N GLU A 261 -28.37 7.83 -11.24
CA GLU A 261 -29.31 6.76 -11.61
C GLU A 261 -30.77 6.97 -11.13
N GLN A 262 -31.13 8.20 -10.72
CA GLN A 262 -32.55 8.52 -10.34
C GLN A 262 -33.30 9.31 -11.43
N GLN A 263 -33.01 9.17 -12.69
CA GLN A 263 -33.85 9.71 -13.78
C GLN A 263 -34.12 8.63 -14.82
N GLY A 264 -34.94 7.64 -14.48
CA GLY A 264 -35.29 6.57 -15.42
C GLY A 264 -36.55 5.80 -15.11
N GLU A 265 -37.32 6.16 -14.09
CA GLU A 265 -38.61 5.48 -13.79
C GLU A 265 -39.74 6.46 -13.45
N THR A 266 -40.11 7.32 -14.37
CA THR A 266 -41.46 7.90 -14.42
C THR A 266 -41.73 8.47 -15.80
N ALA A 267 -42.09 7.63 -16.77
CA ALA A 267 -42.94 8.01 -17.90
C ALA A 267 -43.31 6.73 -18.68
N GLY A 268 -44.51 6.25 -18.38
CA GLY A 268 -45.09 5.18 -19.20
C GLY A 268 -46.26 4.48 -18.61
N HIS A 269 -47.30 5.28 -18.27
CA HIS A 269 -48.71 4.80 -18.29
C HIS A 269 -49.63 6.01 -18.41
N ALA A 270 -50.05 6.30 -19.62
CA ALA A 270 -51.32 6.89 -20.01
C ALA A 270 -51.57 6.50 -21.47
#